data_d98b770a17848ec5b47ba4acb6feba65
#
_entry.id   d98b770a17848ec5b47ba4acb6feba65
#
_cell.length_a   1.000
_cell.length_b   1.000
_cell.length_c   1.000
_cell.angle_alpha   90.00
_cell.angle_beta   90.00
_cell.angle_gamma   90.00
#
_symmetry.space_group_name_H-M   'P 1'
#
loop_
_entity.id
_entity.type
_entity.pdbx_description
1 polymer ?
#
loop_
_entity_poly.entity_id
_entity_poly.type
_entity_poly.pdbx_seq_one_letter_code
_entity_poly.pdbx_strand_id
1 'polypeptide(L)'
;FHHQVAGGMISNLEYQLSTVGLADRLDDILQEAGNVRADLGYPIVVSPFAQYIITQSVLNVVAMDNGKERFSSVPDEVRLYVRGGYGEIAGKIDPNLYDRITKGAEPITQRPGELVPPALKKARDRVGANASDDDVLLSVFYDEKEFDALKKMGPIDTYYPIMETPLKTLIKGITSRSDITSFHFIDRKNSQEISK
;
A
#
# COMPACT_ATOMS: atom_id res chain seq x y z
N PHE A 1 -0.02 22.43 11.04
CA PHE A 1 1.12 21.60 11.45
C PHE A 1 2.24 21.68 10.40
N HIS A 2 3.48 21.94 10.83
CA HIS A 2 4.62 22.10 9.91
C HIS A 2 4.98 20.78 9.18
N HIS A 3 4.80 19.64 9.85
CA HIS A 3 5.09 18.33 9.27
C HIS A 3 4.13 17.91 8.16
N GLN A 4 2.89 18.39 8.13
CA GLN A 4 1.82 18.05 7.18
C GLN A 4 1.51 16.54 7.04
N VAL A 5 1.90 15.75 8.02
CA VAL A 5 1.62 14.30 8.04
C VAL A 5 0.15 14.09 8.39
N ALA A 6 -0.54 13.24 7.63
CA ALA A 6 -1.95 12.94 7.84
C ALA A 6 -2.20 12.16 9.14
N GLY A 7 -3.34 12.38 9.80
CA GLY A 7 -3.65 11.78 11.10
C GLY A 7 -3.57 10.26 11.11
N GLY A 8 -4.05 9.59 10.06
CA GLY A 8 -3.94 8.12 9.97
C GLY A 8 -2.50 7.60 9.91
N MET A 9 -1.57 8.38 9.33
CA MET A 9 -0.15 8.03 9.36
C MET A 9 0.46 8.25 10.74
N ILE A 10 0.04 9.30 11.47
CA ILE A 10 0.51 9.55 12.83
C ILE A 10 0.12 8.40 13.75
N SER A 11 -1.13 7.94 13.70
CA SER A 11 -1.57 6.81 14.52
C SER A 11 -0.81 5.51 14.20
N ASN A 12 -0.51 5.26 12.93
CA ASN A 12 0.31 4.11 12.54
C ASN A 12 1.76 4.25 13.02
N LEU A 13 2.34 5.46 12.90
CA LEU A 13 3.67 5.75 13.42
C LEU A 13 3.75 5.56 14.93
N GLU A 14 2.77 6.08 15.68
CA GLU A 14 2.67 5.93 17.14
C GLU A 14 2.66 4.44 17.54
N TYR A 15 1.84 3.63 16.85
CA TYR A 15 1.83 2.19 17.05
C TYR A 15 3.19 1.54 16.77
N GLN A 16 3.82 1.86 15.64
CA GLN A 16 5.13 1.32 15.27
C GLN A 16 6.21 1.72 16.28
N LEU A 17 6.24 3.00 16.72
CA LEU A 17 7.19 3.47 17.70
C LEU A 17 7.00 2.79 19.07
N SER A 18 5.76 2.51 19.46
CA SER A 18 5.48 1.78 20.70
C SER A 18 6.05 0.36 20.69
N THR A 19 6.04 -0.31 19.53
CA THR A 19 6.59 -1.68 19.42
C THR A 19 8.11 -1.74 19.51
N VAL A 20 8.81 -0.64 19.21
CA VAL A 20 10.28 -0.54 19.27
C VAL A 20 10.79 0.28 20.47
N GLY A 21 9.89 0.68 21.38
CA GLY A 21 10.26 1.41 22.59
C GLY A 21 10.63 2.89 22.37
N LEU A 22 10.12 3.51 21.31
CA LEU A 22 10.36 4.91 20.94
C LEU A 22 9.08 5.76 20.98
N ALA A 23 8.05 5.34 21.71
CA ALA A 23 6.76 6.03 21.77
C ALA A 23 6.87 7.48 22.28
N ASP A 24 7.78 7.74 23.21
CA ASP A 24 8.08 9.05 23.78
C ASP A 24 8.77 10.02 22.81
N ARG A 25 9.24 9.53 21.66
CA ARG A 25 9.95 10.34 20.66
C ARG A 25 9.02 10.81 19.51
N LEU A 26 7.71 10.58 19.61
CA LEU A 26 6.76 10.93 18.55
C LEU A 26 6.81 12.41 18.18
N ASP A 27 6.79 13.31 19.16
CA ASP A 27 6.81 14.75 18.92
C ASP A 27 8.10 15.20 18.24
N ASP A 28 9.24 14.67 18.68
CA ASP A 28 10.55 14.97 18.09
C ASP A 28 10.62 14.49 16.62
N ILE A 29 10.07 13.31 16.33
CA ILE A 29 10.02 12.76 14.99
C ILE A 29 9.10 13.58 14.10
N LEU A 30 7.95 14.03 14.59
CA LEU A 30 7.03 14.89 13.83
C LEU A 30 7.65 16.28 13.57
N GLN A 31 8.38 16.83 14.52
CA GLN A 31 9.13 18.08 14.31
C GLN A 31 10.22 17.87 13.27
N GLU A 32 10.98 16.78 13.39
CA GLU A 32 12.03 16.42 12.42
C GLU A 32 11.44 16.16 11.01
N ALA A 33 10.21 15.64 10.90
CA ALA A 33 9.54 15.48 9.62
C ALA A 33 9.33 16.82 8.90
N GLY A 34 9.06 17.90 9.63
CA GLY A 34 9.03 19.26 9.09
C GLY A 34 10.40 19.71 8.54
N ASN A 35 11.47 19.43 9.28
CA ASN A 35 12.84 19.75 8.90
C ASN A 35 13.29 18.93 7.68
N VAL A 36 13.08 17.61 7.70
CA VAL A 36 13.40 16.72 6.58
C VAL A 36 12.66 17.14 5.31
N ARG A 37 11.38 17.51 5.44
CA ARG A 37 10.61 18.02 4.31
C ARG A 37 11.21 19.29 3.72
N ALA A 38 11.64 20.23 4.55
CA ALA A 38 12.30 21.46 4.09
C ALA A 38 13.64 21.15 3.42
N ASP A 39 14.46 20.31 4.03
CA ASP A 39 15.76 19.89 3.51
C ASP A 39 15.68 19.17 2.16
N LEU A 40 14.61 18.43 1.93
CA LEU A 40 14.34 17.70 0.67
C LEU A 40 13.63 18.55 -0.40
N GLY A 41 13.56 19.86 -0.22
CA GLY A 41 12.95 20.77 -1.21
C GLY A 41 11.42 20.73 -1.24
N TYR A 42 10.80 20.50 -0.10
CA TYR A 42 9.33 20.51 0.10
C TYR A 42 8.55 19.52 -0.76
N PRO A 43 8.88 18.21 -0.74
CA PRO A 43 8.05 17.23 -1.41
C PRO A 43 6.61 17.26 -0.92
N ILE A 44 5.68 16.87 -1.78
CA ILE A 44 4.27 16.71 -1.44
C ILE A 44 4.14 15.57 -0.42
N VAL A 45 3.40 15.79 0.68
CA VAL A 45 3.19 14.78 1.73
C VAL A 45 2.02 13.86 1.37
N VAL A 46 2.19 13.08 0.32
CA VAL A 46 1.29 12.02 -0.15
C VAL A 46 2.08 10.74 -0.35
N SER A 47 1.39 9.59 -0.46
CA SER A 47 2.06 8.32 -0.78
C SER A 47 2.80 8.40 -2.13
N PRO A 48 4.04 7.92 -2.23
CA PRO A 48 4.82 7.27 -1.17
C PRO A 48 5.69 8.25 -0.35
N PHE A 49 5.77 9.54 -0.70
CA PHE A 49 6.69 10.52 -0.11
C PHE A 49 6.49 10.73 1.39
N ALA A 50 5.25 10.71 1.86
CA ALA A 50 4.96 10.82 3.27
C ALA A 50 5.70 9.73 4.09
N GLN A 51 5.73 8.50 3.59
CA GLN A 51 6.46 7.39 4.21
C GLN A 51 7.98 7.65 4.21
N TYR A 52 8.53 8.14 3.12
CA TYR A 52 9.97 8.43 3.01
C TYR A 52 10.41 9.53 3.98
N ILE A 53 9.61 10.60 4.09
CA ILE A 53 9.85 11.69 5.05
C ILE A 53 9.86 11.16 6.48
N ILE A 54 8.84 10.39 6.86
CA ILE A 54 8.72 9.82 8.21
C ILE A 54 9.89 8.86 8.51
N THR A 55 10.20 7.95 7.60
CA THR A 55 11.30 7.01 7.78
C THR A 55 12.64 7.75 7.96
N GLN A 56 12.91 8.77 7.13
CA GLN A 56 14.13 9.56 7.29
C GLN A 56 14.13 10.33 8.62
N SER A 57 12.98 10.81 9.08
CA SER A 57 12.86 11.54 10.35
C SER A 57 13.16 10.64 11.54
N VAL A 58 12.64 9.41 11.54
CA VAL A 58 12.97 8.40 12.57
C VAL A 58 14.46 8.10 12.57
N LEU A 59 15.05 7.88 11.39
CA LEU A 59 16.49 7.61 11.27
C LEU A 59 17.34 8.78 11.77
N ASN A 60 16.93 10.02 11.49
CA ASN A 60 17.64 11.21 11.97
C ASN A 60 17.58 11.32 13.50
N VAL A 61 16.38 11.16 14.10
CA VAL A 61 16.22 11.23 15.56
C VAL A 61 17.05 10.16 16.24
N VAL A 62 16.97 8.92 15.78
CA VAL A 62 17.78 7.81 16.32
C VAL A 62 19.29 8.06 16.14
N ALA A 63 19.69 8.63 15.01
CA ALA A 63 21.09 8.98 14.77
C ALA A 63 21.59 10.06 15.74
N MET A 64 20.80 11.12 15.92
CA MET A 64 21.14 12.20 16.87
C MET A 64 21.22 11.70 18.30
N ASP A 65 20.33 10.81 18.74
CA ASP A 65 20.39 10.19 20.07
C ASP A 65 21.68 9.36 20.28
N ASN A 66 22.24 8.86 19.19
CA ASN A 66 23.52 8.14 19.20
C ASN A 66 24.73 9.04 18.89
N GLY A 67 24.60 10.36 18.95
CA GLY A 67 25.66 11.32 18.71
C GLY A 67 26.13 11.42 17.25
N LYS A 68 25.29 10.96 16.30
CA LYS A 68 25.56 11.05 14.85
C LYS A 68 24.82 12.21 14.23
N GLU A 69 25.30 12.65 13.07
CA GLU A 69 24.64 13.70 12.30
C GLU A 69 23.34 13.22 11.63
N ARG A 70 22.45 14.18 11.37
CA ARG A 70 21.27 13.99 10.52
C ARG A 70 21.72 13.49 9.14
N PHE A 71 20.91 12.64 8.52
CA PHE A 71 21.22 11.99 7.23
C PHE A 71 22.51 11.16 7.24
N SER A 72 22.97 10.68 8.41
CA SER A 72 24.06 9.68 8.47
C SER A 72 23.62 8.31 7.93
N SER A 73 22.33 8.03 7.99
CA SER A 73 21.67 6.90 7.32
C SER A 73 20.55 7.42 6.44
N VAL A 74 20.50 6.98 5.20
CA VAL A 74 19.52 7.46 4.20
C VAL A 74 18.95 6.26 3.45
N PRO A 75 17.61 6.06 3.41
CA PRO A 75 16.98 5.04 2.59
C PRO A 75 17.21 5.24 1.09
N ASP A 76 17.18 4.17 0.34
CA ASP A 76 17.41 4.24 -1.12
C ASP A 76 16.32 5.02 -1.85
N GLU A 77 15.10 5.00 -1.34
CA GLU A 77 13.97 5.79 -1.86
C GLU A 77 14.22 7.30 -1.74
N VAL A 78 14.78 7.75 -0.60
CA VAL A 78 15.16 9.16 -0.41
C VAL A 78 16.32 9.53 -1.33
N ARG A 79 17.29 8.64 -1.52
CA ARG A 79 18.38 8.85 -2.50
C ARG A 79 17.84 8.95 -3.92
N LEU A 80 16.93 8.04 -4.28
CA LEU A 80 16.30 8.03 -5.59
C LEU A 80 15.51 9.33 -5.83
N TYR A 81 14.78 9.81 -4.81
CA TYR A 81 14.05 11.07 -4.87
C TYR A 81 15.00 12.23 -5.12
N VAL A 82 16.05 12.38 -4.30
CA VAL A 82 17.03 13.48 -4.40
C VAL A 82 17.75 13.49 -5.73
N ARG A 83 17.98 12.33 -6.33
CA ARG A 83 18.58 12.21 -7.68
C ARG A 83 17.62 12.53 -8.83
N GLY A 84 16.35 12.78 -8.57
CA GLY A 84 15.32 13.06 -9.59
C GLY A 84 14.58 11.83 -10.11
N GLY A 85 14.68 10.67 -9.46
CA GLY A 85 14.01 9.42 -9.86
C GLY A 85 12.47 9.49 -9.84
N TYR A 86 11.91 10.50 -9.21
CA TYR A 86 10.47 10.78 -9.19
C TYR A 86 10.09 12.06 -9.98
N GLY A 87 11.02 12.58 -10.77
CA GLY A 87 10.85 13.81 -11.52
C GLY A 87 11.50 15.03 -10.86
N GLU A 88 11.12 16.22 -11.32
CA GLU A 88 11.70 17.48 -10.87
C GLU A 88 11.32 17.79 -9.41
N ILE A 89 12.30 18.22 -8.62
CA ILE A 89 12.10 18.62 -7.22
C ILE A 89 11.62 20.07 -7.19
N ALA A 90 10.54 20.34 -6.44
CA ALA A 90 9.90 21.66 -6.42
C ALA A 90 10.77 22.75 -5.77
N GLY A 91 11.51 22.40 -4.72
CA GLY A 91 12.37 23.32 -3.99
C GLY A 91 13.85 23.06 -4.21
N LYS A 92 14.70 23.87 -3.57
CA LYS A 92 16.15 23.68 -3.62
C LYS A 92 16.61 22.81 -2.46
N ILE A 93 17.53 21.91 -2.74
CA ILE A 93 18.27 21.13 -1.74
C ILE A 93 19.66 21.78 -1.57
N ASP A 94 20.13 21.87 -0.33
CA ASP A 94 21.51 22.34 -0.07
C ASP A 94 22.52 21.43 -0.79
N PRO A 95 23.51 21.96 -1.52
CA PRO A 95 24.48 21.18 -2.28
C PRO A 95 25.27 20.18 -1.41
N ASN A 96 25.66 20.56 -0.20
CA ASN A 96 26.42 19.66 0.69
C ASN A 96 25.52 18.50 1.17
N LEU A 97 24.24 18.79 1.41
CA LEU A 97 23.26 17.76 1.77
C LEU A 97 22.98 16.83 0.56
N TYR A 98 22.85 17.40 -0.63
CA TYR A 98 22.69 16.64 -1.88
C TYR A 98 23.82 15.63 -2.04
N ASP A 99 25.08 16.07 -1.95
CA ASP A 99 26.26 15.22 -2.10
C ASP A 99 26.32 14.13 -1.02
N ARG A 100 25.97 14.46 0.22
CA ARG A 100 25.90 13.50 1.32
C ARG A 100 24.84 12.42 1.09
N ILE A 101 23.66 12.80 0.62
CA ILE A 101 22.56 11.87 0.35
C ILE A 101 22.89 10.99 -0.84
N THR A 102 23.35 11.57 -1.94
CA THR A 102 23.59 10.85 -3.20
C THR A 102 24.91 10.08 -3.22
N LYS A 103 25.86 10.45 -2.33
CA LYS A 103 27.22 9.90 -2.30
C LYS A 103 27.95 10.03 -3.65
N GLY A 104 27.74 11.15 -4.33
CA GLY A 104 28.33 11.42 -5.63
C GLY A 104 27.66 10.69 -6.81
N ALA A 105 26.50 10.08 -6.60
CA ALA A 105 25.77 9.45 -7.70
C ALA A 105 25.15 10.52 -8.63
N GLU A 106 25.28 10.28 -9.94
CA GLU A 106 24.79 11.20 -10.96
C GLU A 106 23.26 11.45 -10.87
N PRO A 107 22.81 12.68 -11.17
CA PRO A 107 21.40 12.99 -11.27
C PRO A 107 20.70 12.15 -12.34
N ILE A 108 19.43 11.81 -12.10
CA ILE A 108 18.57 11.17 -13.08
C ILE A 108 17.84 12.26 -13.83
N THR A 109 18.23 12.49 -15.09
CA THR A 109 17.64 13.52 -15.96
C THR A 109 16.60 12.99 -16.93
N GLN A 110 16.53 11.67 -17.08
CA GLN A 110 15.55 10.99 -17.92
C GLN A 110 14.22 10.88 -17.18
N ARG A 111 13.12 10.85 -17.93
CA ARG A 111 11.81 10.57 -17.34
C ARG A 111 11.81 9.16 -16.72
N PRO A 112 11.26 8.99 -15.50
CA PRO A 112 11.25 7.67 -14.86
C PRO A 112 10.64 6.56 -15.71
N GLY A 113 9.60 6.88 -16.51
CA GLY A 113 8.98 5.93 -17.43
C GLY A 113 9.87 5.45 -18.56
N GLU A 114 10.89 6.23 -18.95
CA GLU A 114 11.85 5.85 -19.99
C GLU A 114 12.92 4.87 -19.44
N LEU A 115 13.07 4.82 -18.11
CA LEU A 115 14.00 3.91 -17.44
C LEU A 115 13.41 2.51 -17.23
N VAL A 116 12.09 2.37 -17.39
CA VAL A 116 11.40 1.10 -17.20
C VAL A 116 11.43 0.31 -18.50
N PRO A 117 12.08 -0.86 -18.54
CA PRO A 117 12.12 -1.67 -19.75
C PRO A 117 10.71 -2.21 -20.09
N PRO A 118 10.37 -2.40 -21.39
CA PRO A 118 9.11 -2.99 -21.80
C PRO A 118 8.90 -4.38 -21.18
N ALA A 119 7.84 -4.55 -20.39
CA ALA A 119 7.58 -5.79 -19.64
C ALA A 119 6.79 -6.84 -20.45
N LEU A 120 5.94 -6.42 -21.40
CA LEU A 120 4.98 -7.31 -22.07
C LEU A 120 5.63 -8.48 -22.80
N LYS A 121 6.72 -8.23 -23.55
CA LYS A 121 7.41 -9.31 -24.25
C LYS A 121 7.94 -10.36 -23.29
N LYS A 122 8.63 -9.93 -22.22
CA LYS A 122 9.17 -10.82 -21.20
C LYS A 122 8.05 -11.59 -20.48
N ALA A 123 6.94 -10.92 -20.18
CA ALA A 123 5.78 -11.55 -19.56
C ALA A 123 5.17 -12.63 -20.49
N ARG A 124 4.98 -12.33 -21.76
CA ARG A 124 4.45 -13.30 -22.74
C ARG A 124 5.38 -14.50 -22.95
N ASP A 125 6.69 -14.26 -23.00
CA ASP A 125 7.69 -15.35 -23.08
C ASP A 125 7.61 -16.25 -21.82
N ARG A 126 7.31 -15.70 -20.65
CA ARG A 126 7.18 -16.43 -19.38
C ARG A 126 5.93 -17.31 -19.32
N VAL A 127 4.76 -16.76 -19.70
CA VAL A 127 3.47 -17.47 -19.58
C VAL A 127 3.11 -18.29 -20.82
N GLY A 128 3.82 -18.10 -21.94
CA GLY A 128 3.62 -18.80 -23.19
C GLY A 128 2.83 -18.00 -24.23
N ALA A 129 3.11 -18.27 -25.51
CA ALA A 129 2.57 -17.54 -26.65
C ALA A 129 1.03 -17.60 -26.75
N ASN A 130 0.42 -18.66 -26.26
CA ASN A 130 -1.03 -18.90 -26.29
C ASN A 130 -1.77 -18.46 -25.01
N ALA A 131 -1.05 -17.86 -24.06
CA ALA A 131 -1.67 -17.35 -22.84
C ALA A 131 -2.61 -16.18 -23.15
N SER A 132 -3.70 -16.06 -22.38
CA SER A 132 -4.61 -14.92 -22.49
C SER A 132 -3.90 -13.61 -22.13
N ASP A 133 -4.44 -12.48 -22.60
CA ASP A 133 -3.89 -11.17 -22.23
C ASP A 133 -4.02 -10.92 -20.70
N ASP A 134 -5.08 -11.44 -20.08
CA ASP A 134 -5.25 -11.39 -18.62
C ASP A 134 -4.12 -12.14 -17.90
N ASP A 135 -3.75 -13.34 -18.35
CA ASP A 135 -2.64 -14.09 -17.79
C ASP A 135 -1.31 -13.36 -17.96
N VAL A 136 -1.09 -12.73 -19.10
CA VAL A 136 0.11 -11.92 -19.35
C VAL A 136 0.16 -10.73 -18.38
N LEU A 137 -0.94 -10.00 -18.20
CA LEU A 137 -1.01 -8.87 -17.29
C LEU A 137 -0.84 -9.32 -15.84
N LEU A 138 -1.55 -10.36 -15.40
CA LEU A 138 -1.41 -10.89 -14.05
C LEU A 138 0.04 -11.33 -13.76
N SER A 139 0.71 -11.91 -14.74
CA SER A 139 2.11 -12.31 -14.59
C SER A 139 3.09 -11.14 -14.41
N VAL A 140 2.71 -9.92 -14.74
CA VAL A 140 3.52 -8.71 -14.50
C VAL A 140 3.31 -8.18 -13.07
N PHE A 141 2.08 -8.30 -12.55
CA PHE A 141 1.72 -7.74 -11.24
C PHE A 141 2.04 -8.67 -10.06
N TYR A 142 2.05 -9.98 -10.31
CA TYR A 142 2.30 -10.98 -9.27
C TYR A 142 3.66 -11.65 -9.46
N ASP A 143 4.28 -12.04 -8.35
CA ASP A 143 5.47 -12.88 -8.42
C ASP A 143 5.12 -14.28 -8.98
N GLU A 144 6.15 -15.08 -9.31
CA GLU A 144 5.96 -16.37 -9.95
C GLU A 144 5.17 -17.34 -9.07
N LYS A 145 5.39 -17.33 -7.75
CA LYS A 145 4.68 -18.23 -6.81
C LYS A 145 3.21 -17.85 -6.68
N GLU A 146 2.93 -16.55 -6.58
CA GLU A 146 1.57 -16.03 -6.48
C GLU A 146 0.79 -16.30 -7.77
N PHE A 147 1.42 -16.06 -8.94
CA PHE A 147 0.81 -16.34 -10.23
C PHE A 147 0.51 -17.83 -10.41
N ASP A 148 1.45 -18.71 -10.08
CA ASP A 148 1.27 -20.17 -10.16
C ASP A 148 0.19 -20.66 -9.18
N ALA A 149 0.12 -20.09 -7.97
CA ALA A 149 -0.94 -20.39 -7.03
C ALA A 149 -2.31 -19.98 -7.57
N LEU A 150 -2.42 -18.80 -8.16
CA LEU A 150 -3.64 -18.31 -8.80
C LEU A 150 -4.09 -19.25 -9.94
N LYS A 151 -3.17 -19.68 -10.79
CA LYS A 151 -3.48 -20.63 -11.90
C LYS A 151 -3.94 -21.99 -11.38
N LYS A 152 -3.39 -22.47 -10.28
CA LYS A 152 -3.79 -23.73 -9.64
C LYS A 152 -5.17 -23.66 -8.99
N MET A 153 -5.59 -22.49 -8.52
CA MET A 153 -6.93 -22.32 -7.93
C MET A 153 -8.05 -22.53 -8.97
N GLY A 154 -7.75 -22.35 -10.25
CA GLY A 154 -8.74 -22.47 -11.31
C GLY A 154 -9.73 -21.28 -11.37
N PRO A 155 -10.78 -21.39 -12.18
CA PRO A 155 -11.79 -20.33 -12.28
C PRO A 155 -12.51 -20.16 -10.94
N ILE A 156 -12.79 -18.90 -10.59
CA ILE A 156 -13.58 -18.59 -9.40
C ILE A 156 -14.94 -19.26 -9.54
N ASP A 157 -15.35 -20.01 -8.51
CA ASP A 157 -16.73 -20.49 -8.44
C ASP A 157 -17.66 -19.28 -8.38
N THR A 158 -18.39 -19.07 -9.47
CA THR A 158 -19.31 -17.94 -9.63
C THR A 158 -20.60 -18.11 -8.83
N TYR A 159 -20.69 -19.16 -8.02
CA TYR A 159 -21.82 -19.28 -7.10
C TYR A 159 -21.70 -18.25 -5.98
N TYR A 160 -22.32 -17.12 -6.19
CA TYR A 160 -22.51 -16.12 -5.13
C TYR A 160 -23.77 -16.48 -4.34
N PRO A 161 -23.68 -17.00 -3.10
CA PRO A 161 -24.86 -17.23 -2.25
C PRO A 161 -25.64 -15.93 -1.97
N ILE A 162 -25.02 -14.77 -2.22
CA ILE A 162 -25.60 -13.44 -2.13
C ILE A 162 -26.75 -13.21 -3.14
N MET A 163 -26.87 -14.01 -4.21
CA MET A 163 -27.96 -13.89 -5.19
C MET A 163 -29.24 -14.63 -4.77
N GLU A 164 -29.24 -15.39 -3.71
CA GLU A 164 -30.48 -15.88 -3.13
C GLU A 164 -31.14 -14.75 -2.33
N THR A 165 -32.40 -14.46 -2.65
CA THR A 165 -33.14 -13.48 -1.85
C THR A 165 -33.19 -13.94 -0.40
N PRO A 166 -33.13 -13.03 0.59
CA PRO A 166 -33.21 -13.40 2.02
C PRO A 166 -34.38 -14.33 2.35
N LEU A 167 -35.51 -14.16 1.67
CA LEU A 167 -36.67 -15.02 1.78
C LEU A 167 -36.39 -16.46 1.31
N LYS A 168 -35.69 -16.64 0.19
CA LYS A 168 -35.36 -17.95 -0.33
C LYS A 168 -34.38 -18.70 0.58
N THR A 169 -33.41 -17.99 1.14
CA THR A 169 -32.45 -18.53 2.13
C THR A 169 -33.18 -18.94 3.42
N LEU A 170 -34.11 -18.10 3.89
CA LEU A 170 -34.93 -18.40 5.06
C LEU A 170 -35.79 -19.66 4.82
N ILE A 171 -36.50 -19.73 3.70
CA ILE A 171 -37.34 -20.90 3.33
C ILE A 171 -36.45 -22.16 3.28
N LYS A 172 -35.30 -22.15 2.63
CA LYS A 172 -34.38 -23.28 2.60
C LYS A 172 -33.92 -23.70 4.01
N GLY A 173 -33.59 -22.72 4.86
CA GLY A 173 -33.19 -22.97 6.24
C GLY A 173 -34.26 -23.62 7.08
N ILE A 174 -35.53 -23.19 6.91
CA ILE A 174 -36.67 -23.75 7.61
C ILE A 174 -37.02 -25.16 7.08
N THR A 175 -37.04 -25.34 5.77
CA THR A 175 -37.40 -26.62 5.14
C THR A 175 -36.34 -27.71 5.37
N SER A 176 -35.10 -27.36 5.66
CA SER A 176 -34.03 -28.31 6.00
C SER A 176 -34.16 -28.86 7.44
N ARG A 177 -34.96 -28.26 8.28
CA ARG A 177 -35.18 -28.67 9.68
C ARG A 177 -36.32 -29.69 9.77
N SER A 178 -36.03 -30.82 10.41
CA SER A 178 -37.02 -31.91 10.60
C SER A 178 -38.00 -31.66 11.76
N ASP A 179 -37.66 -30.73 12.64
CA ASP A 179 -38.46 -30.35 13.80
C ASP A 179 -39.54 -29.29 13.50
N ILE A 180 -39.52 -28.72 12.29
CA ILE A 180 -40.53 -27.75 11.84
C ILE A 180 -41.45 -28.41 10.83
N THR A 181 -42.75 -28.47 11.18
CA THR A 181 -43.81 -29.05 10.34
C THR A 181 -44.62 -28.02 9.56
N SER A 182 -44.71 -26.80 10.08
CA SER A 182 -45.37 -25.68 9.40
C SER A 182 -44.78 -24.36 9.86
N PHE A 183 -44.87 -23.32 9.02
CA PHE A 183 -44.55 -21.97 9.39
C PHE A 183 -45.49 -20.99 8.70
N HIS A 184 -45.81 -19.89 9.38
CA HIS A 184 -46.68 -18.83 8.85
C HIS A 184 -45.83 -17.62 8.44
N PHE A 185 -46.04 -17.16 7.22
CA PHE A 185 -45.46 -15.91 6.73
C PHE A 185 -46.51 -14.83 6.74
N ILE A 186 -46.33 -13.82 7.59
CA ILE A 186 -47.28 -12.71 7.68
C ILE A 186 -46.62 -11.49 7.07
N ASP A 187 -47.00 -11.15 5.84
CA ASP A 187 -46.75 -9.81 5.29
C ASP A 187 -47.86 -8.86 5.74
N ARG A 188 -47.53 -7.58 5.95
CA ARG A 188 -48.53 -6.56 6.38
C ARG A 188 -49.75 -6.43 5.46
N LYS A 189 -49.69 -7.04 4.28
CA LYS A 189 -50.77 -7.02 3.27
C LYS A 189 -51.44 -8.38 2.99
N ASN A 190 -50.75 -9.49 3.21
CA ASN A 190 -51.26 -10.84 2.93
C ASN A 190 -50.63 -11.87 3.89
N SER A 191 -51.47 -12.75 4.45
CA SER A 191 -50.98 -13.94 5.17
C SER A 191 -50.96 -15.14 4.23
N GLN A 192 -49.85 -15.85 4.16
CA GLN A 192 -49.73 -17.13 3.46
C GLN A 192 -49.25 -18.20 4.41
N GLU A 193 -49.93 -19.33 4.44
CA GLU A 193 -49.48 -20.53 5.15
C GLU A 193 -48.83 -21.46 4.16
N ILE A 194 -47.59 -21.92 4.48
CA ILE A 194 -46.91 -22.94 3.72
C ILE A 194 -46.71 -24.14 4.62
N SER A 195 -47.37 -25.26 4.29
CA SER A 195 -47.15 -26.55 4.93
C SER A 195 -46.18 -27.41 4.11
N LYS A 196 -45.46 -28.25 4.82
CA LYS A 196 -44.54 -29.22 4.22
C LYS A 196 -45.28 -30.36 3.58
#